data_21fa7528079e4364e031adc5d58f5487
#
_entry.id   21fa7528079e4364e031adc5d58f5487
#
_cell.length_a   1.000
_cell.length_b   1.000
_cell.length_c   1.000
_cell.angle_alpha   90.00
_cell.angle_beta   90.00
_cell.angle_gamma   90.00
#
_symmetry.space_group_name_H-M   'P 1'
#
loop_
_entity.id
_entity.type
_entity.pdbx_description
1 polymer ?
#
loop_
_entity_poly.entity_id
_entity_poly.type
_entity_poly.pdbx_seq_one_letter_code
_entity_poly.pdbx_strand_id
1 'polypeptide(L)'
;MGDLLKNCRNLFIAPVREMPEHQNAVYNSFSELSLFIKGLRKMGLASGEVSRCNQYLSKMITSFENVKRIYQYRTPVTLRAYSDIFILVLPVLYGPFFAESAKQYSPGLEYLMPILFSTILVGLDNIQAHLENPFDQIGEDDIAINAEKFVSRLDL
;
A
#
# COMPACT_ATOMS: atom_id res chain seq x y z
N MET A 1 6.66 -16.01 15.38
CA MET A 1 5.58 -15.47 14.53
C MET A 1 5.29 -13.99 14.81
N GLY A 2 5.13 -13.59 16.06
CA GLY A 2 4.93 -12.17 16.42
C GLY A 2 6.01 -11.24 15.91
N ASP A 3 7.27 -11.64 16.01
CA ASP A 3 8.41 -10.82 15.54
C ASP A 3 8.42 -10.66 14.02
N LEU A 4 8.03 -11.70 13.27
CA LEU A 4 7.86 -11.60 11.83
C LEU A 4 6.83 -10.54 11.45
N LEU A 5 5.67 -10.52 12.10
CA LEU A 5 4.62 -9.55 11.83
C LEU A 5 5.03 -8.12 12.23
N LYS A 6 5.75 -7.96 13.35
CA LYS A 6 6.32 -6.68 13.75
C LYS A 6 7.34 -6.17 12.75
N ASN A 7 8.21 -7.05 12.27
CA ASN A 7 9.22 -6.70 11.27
C ASN A 7 8.56 -6.35 9.92
N CYS A 8 7.50 -7.07 9.51
CA CYS A 8 6.70 -6.71 8.33
C CYS A 8 6.04 -5.34 8.48
N ARG A 9 5.43 -5.07 9.64
CA ARG A 9 4.84 -3.75 9.92
C ARG A 9 5.88 -2.63 9.83
N ASN A 10 7.01 -2.82 10.47
CA ASN A 10 8.10 -1.83 10.46
C ASN A 10 8.61 -1.57 9.04
N LEU A 11 8.70 -2.63 8.21
CA LEU A 11 9.08 -2.50 6.81
C LEU A 11 8.10 -1.64 6.00
N PHE A 12 6.80 -1.85 6.17
CA PHE A 12 5.78 -1.15 5.37
C PHE A 12 5.47 0.26 5.85
N ILE A 13 5.77 0.60 7.11
CA ILE A 13 5.65 1.95 7.64
C ILE A 13 6.92 2.78 7.38
N ALA A 14 8.08 2.14 7.29
CA ALA A 14 9.36 2.83 7.11
C ALA A 14 9.45 3.51 5.74
N PRO A 15 10.21 4.62 5.64
CA PRO A 15 10.51 5.22 4.35
C PRO A 15 11.20 4.24 3.40
N VAL A 16 10.94 4.35 2.09
CA VAL A 16 11.53 3.45 1.07
C VAL A 16 13.07 3.42 1.13
N ARG A 17 13.69 4.48 1.61
CA ARG A 17 15.16 4.56 1.77
C ARG A 17 15.71 3.60 2.83
N GLU A 18 14.94 3.31 3.87
CA GLU A 18 15.31 2.42 4.97
C GLU A 18 14.85 0.97 4.74
N MET A 19 14.18 0.74 3.62
CA MET A 19 13.65 -0.56 3.23
C MET A 19 14.67 -1.71 3.29
N PRO A 20 15.95 -1.57 2.86
CA PRO A 20 16.90 -2.67 2.88
C PRO A 20 17.18 -3.22 4.28
N GLU A 21 17.24 -2.36 5.30
CA GLU A 21 17.51 -2.78 6.67
C GLU A 21 16.31 -3.55 7.25
N HIS A 22 15.12 -3.00 7.11
CA HIS A 22 13.88 -3.64 7.55
C HIS A 22 13.58 -4.94 6.79
N GLN A 23 13.92 -4.99 5.50
CA GLN A 23 13.78 -6.19 4.68
C GLN A 23 14.65 -7.35 5.20
N ASN A 24 15.89 -7.06 5.59
CA ASN A 24 16.79 -8.07 6.17
C ASN A 24 16.21 -8.62 7.48
N ALA A 25 15.61 -7.79 8.32
CA ALA A 25 14.96 -8.24 9.55
C ALA A 25 13.80 -9.22 9.28
N VAL A 26 13.00 -8.97 8.24
CA VAL A 26 11.92 -9.87 7.83
C VAL A 26 12.48 -11.21 7.31
N TYR A 27 13.49 -11.19 6.44
CA TYR A 27 14.09 -12.44 5.95
C TYR A 27 14.78 -13.24 7.04
N ASN A 28 15.40 -12.58 8.02
CA ASN A 28 15.94 -13.25 9.20
C ASN A 28 14.85 -13.98 9.98
N SER A 29 13.69 -13.34 10.17
CA SER A 29 12.55 -14.00 10.81
C SER A 29 12.04 -15.21 10.03
N PHE A 30 12.01 -15.17 8.70
CA PHE A 30 11.68 -16.35 7.88
C PHE A 30 12.74 -17.45 8.01
N SER A 31 14.01 -17.08 8.09
CA SER A 31 15.11 -18.04 8.29
C SER A 31 15.00 -18.73 9.65
N GLU A 32 14.69 -18.00 10.71
CA GLU A 32 14.44 -18.55 12.05
C GLU A 32 13.27 -19.54 12.04
N LEU A 33 12.17 -19.21 11.37
CA LEU A 33 11.05 -20.14 11.21
C LEU A 33 11.44 -21.41 10.46
N SER A 34 12.25 -21.29 9.40
CA SER A 34 12.78 -22.45 8.67
C SER A 34 13.67 -23.33 9.55
N LEU A 35 14.53 -22.72 10.36
CA LEU A 35 15.38 -23.45 11.31
C LEU A 35 14.55 -24.12 12.40
N PHE A 36 13.51 -23.46 12.89
CA PHE A 36 12.57 -24.06 13.84
C PHE A 36 11.88 -25.31 13.25
N ILE A 37 11.36 -25.23 12.03
CA ILE A 37 10.75 -26.39 11.34
C ILE A 37 11.74 -27.55 11.19
N LYS A 38 13.01 -27.25 10.86
CA LYS A 38 14.08 -28.29 10.83
C LYS A 38 14.32 -28.90 12.22
N GLY A 39 14.23 -28.10 13.28
CA GLY A 39 14.30 -28.54 14.67
C GLY A 39 13.17 -29.51 15.01
N LEU A 40 11.94 -29.21 14.63
CA LEU A 40 10.78 -30.08 14.86
C LEU A 40 10.95 -31.45 14.19
N ARG A 41 11.55 -31.50 12.99
CA ARG A 41 11.89 -32.75 12.33
C ARG A 41 12.86 -33.61 13.14
N LYS A 42 13.88 -32.98 13.75
CA LYS A 42 14.84 -33.66 14.62
C LYS A 42 14.19 -34.19 15.90
N MET A 43 13.16 -33.54 16.39
CA MET A 43 12.37 -33.95 17.57
C MET A 43 11.35 -35.07 17.26
N GLY A 44 11.28 -35.57 16.02
CA GLY A 44 10.41 -36.68 15.65
C GLY A 44 9.07 -36.31 15.02
N LEU A 45 8.87 -35.05 14.62
CA LEU A 45 7.66 -34.69 13.89
C LEU A 45 7.58 -35.46 12.56
N ALA A 46 6.41 -36.00 12.23
CA ALA A 46 6.18 -36.76 11.01
C ALA A 46 6.54 -35.96 9.75
N SER A 47 7.19 -36.62 8.77
CA SER A 47 7.66 -35.98 7.55
C SER A 47 6.56 -35.26 6.76
N GLY A 48 5.34 -35.78 6.78
CA GLY A 48 4.17 -35.15 6.17
C GLY A 48 3.83 -33.79 6.80
N GLU A 49 3.88 -33.69 8.13
CA GLU A 49 3.62 -32.43 8.85
C GLU A 49 4.75 -31.42 8.63
N VAL A 50 6.01 -31.86 8.60
CA VAL A 50 7.15 -31.00 8.24
C VAL A 50 6.99 -30.44 6.82
N SER A 51 6.52 -31.28 5.88
CA SER A 51 6.25 -30.85 4.50
C SER A 51 5.15 -29.79 4.44
N ARG A 52 4.07 -29.98 5.21
CA ARG A 52 2.99 -28.98 5.36
C ARG A 52 3.52 -27.65 5.92
N CYS A 53 4.29 -27.68 6.99
CA CYS A 53 4.89 -26.48 7.57
C CYS A 53 5.74 -25.71 6.53
N ASN A 54 6.56 -26.43 5.75
CA ASN A 54 7.36 -25.82 4.68
C ASN A 54 6.49 -25.23 3.55
N GLN A 55 5.38 -25.87 3.19
CA GLN A 55 4.45 -25.33 2.21
C GLN A 55 3.80 -24.03 2.70
N TYR A 56 3.40 -23.95 3.97
CA TYR A 56 2.86 -22.72 4.55
C TYR A 56 3.91 -21.63 4.63
N LEU A 57 5.14 -21.98 5.04
CA LEU A 57 6.26 -21.02 5.05
C LEU A 57 6.51 -20.45 3.64
N SER A 58 6.53 -21.30 2.61
CA SER A 58 6.67 -20.86 1.22
C SER A 58 5.53 -19.94 0.77
N LYS A 59 4.29 -20.26 1.14
CA LYS A 59 3.14 -19.39 0.85
C LYS A 59 3.26 -18.04 1.56
N MET A 60 3.71 -18.02 2.82
CA MET A 60 3.94 -16.79 3.57
C MET A 60 5.00 -15.91 2.90
N ILE A 61 6.12 -16.50 2.48
CA ILE A 61 7.18 -15.79 1.75
C ILE A 61 6.64 -15.22 0.44
N THR A 62 5.89 -16.01 -0.34
CA THR A 62 5.28 -15.55 -1.59
C THR A 62 4.30 -14.40 -1.36
N SER A 63 3.45 -14.50 -0.34
CA SER A 63 2.52 -13.43 0.01
C SER A 63 3.25 -12.16 0.43
N PHE A 64 4.29 -12.29 1.25
CA PHE A 64 5.15 -11.17 1.64
C PHE A 64 5.80 -10.51 0.42
N GLU A 65 6.36 -11.29 -0.51
CA GLU A 65 6.98 -10.76 -1.73
C GLU A 65 5.97 -10.01 -2.62
N ASN A 66 4.72 -10.50 -2.70
CA ASN A 66 3.67 -9.83 -3.46
C ASN A 66 3.31 -8.48 -2.82
N VAL A 67 3.12 -8.43 -1.51
CA VAL A 67 2.83 -7.18 -0.78
C VAL A 67 4.01 -6.20 -0.88
N LYS A 68 5.25 -6.71 -0.69
CA LYS A 68 6.47 -5.91 -0.85
C LYS A 68 6.56 -5.31 -2.25
N ARG A 69 6.20 -6.06 -3.29
CA ARG A 69 6.21 -5.58 -4.66
C ARG A 69 5.20 -4.45 -4.86
N ILE A 70 3.99 -4.55 -4.30
CA ILE A 70 3.00 -3.46 -4.33
C ILE A 70 3.55 -2.22 -3.62
N TYR A 71 4.18 -2.39 -2.47
CA TYR A 71 4.80 -1.31 -1.71
C TYR A 71 5.97 -0.64 -2.46
N GLN A 72 6.83 -1.43 -3.13
CA GLN A 72 8.04 -0.97 -3.81
C GLN A 72 7.73 -0.36 -5.18
N TYR A 73 6.84 -0.97 -5.95
CA TYR A 73 6.46 -0.53 -7.30
C TYR A 73 5.13 0.21 -7.26
N ARG A 74 5.17 1.40 -6.68
CA ARG A 74 4.06 2.35 -6.72
C ARG A 74 3.86 2.85 -8.16
N THR A 75 2.82 3.65 -8.36
CA THR A 75 2.57 4.34 -9.63
C THR A 75 3.87 5.01 -10.13
N PRO A 76 4.25 4.80 -11.40
CA PRO A 76 5.46 5.44 -11.95
C PRO A 76 5.43 6.96 -11.73
N VAL A 77 6.54 7.51 -11.24
CA VAL A 77 6.68 8.95 -10.94
C VAL A 77 6.32 9.80 -12.16
N THR A 78 6.62 9.33 -13.36
CA THR A 78 6.25 9.99 -14.61
C THR A 78 4.75 10.10 -14.80
N LEU A 79 3.99 9.05 -14.48
CA LEU A 79 2.53 9.06 -14.62
C LEU A 79 1.91 10.04 -13.62
N ARG A 80 2.41 10.08 -12.40
CA ARG A 80 1.99 11.05 -11.39
C ARG A 80 2.28 12.48 -11.83
N ALA A 81 3.50 12.75 -12.30
CA ALA A 81 3.85 14.07 -12.82
C ALA A 81 2.95 14.52 -13.98
N TYR A 82 2.53 13.60 -14.85
CA TYR A 82 1.53 13.91 -15.88
C TYR A 82 0.17 14.24 -15.29
N SER A 83 -0.30 13.49 -14.31
CA SER A 83 -1.54 13.76 -13.59
C SER A 83 -1.52 15.17 -13.00
N ASP A 84 -0.48 15.52 -12.26
CA ASP A 84 -0.30 16.83 -11.63
C ASP A 84 -0.34 17.96 -12.66
N ILE A 85 0.36 17.79 -13.80
CA ILE A 85 0.35 18.77 -14.90
C ILE A 85 -1.06 18.91 -15.48
N PHE A 86 -1.76 17.82 -15.74
CA PHE A 86 -3.12 17.88 -16.28
C PHE A 86 -4.09 18.57 -15.32
N ILE A 87 -4.02 18.26 -14.04
CA ILE A 87 -4.87 18.87 -13.02
C ILE A 87 -4.64 20.37 -12.92
N LEU A 88 -3.41 20.83 -13.10
CA LEU A 88 -3.07 22.24 -13.09
C LEU A 88 -3.47 22.96 -14.39
N VAL A 89 -3.21 22.34 -15.54
CA VAL A 89 -3.35 22.98 -16.86
C VAL A 89 -4.77 22.95 -17.38
N LEU A 90 -5.50 21.83 -17.19
CA LEU A 90 -6.85 21.67 -17.73
C LEU A 90 -7.85 22.73 -17.23
N PRO A 91 -7.91 23.08 -15.94
CA PRO A 91 -8.83 24.15 -15.48
C PRO A 91 -8.53 25.50 -16.10
N VAL A 92 -7.24 25.81 -16.29
CA VAL A 92 -6.83 27.08 -16.92
C VAL A 92 -7.18 27.10 -18.40
N LEU A 93 -7.00 25.98 -19.10
CA LEU A 93 -7.24 25.87 -20.54
C LEU A 93 -8.75 25.85 -20.86
N TYR A 94 -9.51 25.07 -20.10
CA TYR A 94 -10.95 24.87 -20.33
C TYR A 94 -11.84 25.85 -19.57
N GLY A 95 -11.33 26.56 -18.56
CA GLY A 95 -12.06 27.54 -17.77
C GLY A 95 -12.79 28.59 -18.63
N PRO A 96 -12.14 29.26 -19.59
CA PRO A 96 -12.79 30.23 -20.48
C PRO A 96 -13.89 29.60 -21.34
N PHE A 97 -13.69 28.38 -21.81
CA PHE A 97 -14.70 27.64 -22.59
C PHE A 97 -15.96 27.34 -21.78
N PHE A 98 -15.79 26.86 -20.54
CA PHE A 98 -16.91 26.61 -19.63
C PHE A 98 -17.63 27.90 -19.25
N ALA A 99 -16.88 28.97 -18.99
CA ALA A 99 -17.43 30.26 -18.66
C ALA A 99 -18.32 30.83 -19.80
N GLU A 100 -17.84 30.77 -21.05
CA GLU A 100 -18.60 31.24 -22.21
C GLU A 100 -19.82 30.38 -22.48
N SER A 101 -19.69 29.05 -22.44
CA SER A 101 -20.80 28.13 -22.62
C SER A 101 -21.89 28.29 -21.56
N ALA A 102 -21.50 28.53 -20.32
CA ALA A 102 -22.42 28.64 -19.20
C ALA A 102 -23.23 29.95 -19.20
N LYS A 103 -22.71 31.04 -19.75
CA LYS A 103 -23.42 32.32 -19.88
C LYS A 103 -24.78 32.20 -20.62
N GLN A 104 -24.85 31.27 -21.56
CA GLN A 104 -26.08 31.05 -22.35
C GLN A 104 -27.22 30.42 -21.55
N TYR A 105 -26.90 29.77 -20.40
CA TYR A 105 -27.91 29.05 -19.62
C TYR A 105 -28.39 29.82 -18.40
N SER A 106 -27.47 30.39 -17.61
CA SER A 106 -27.85 31.13 -16.41
C SER A 106 -26.70 32.01 -15.91
N PRO A 107 -26.99 33.23 -15.43
CA PRO A 107 -26.00 34.07 -14.75
C PRO A 107 -25.44 33.36 -13.52
N GLY A 108 -24.10 33.34 -13.38
CA GLY A 108 -23.42 32.75 -12.26
C GLY A 108 -22.90 31.31 -12.53
N LEU A 109 -23.48 30.56 -13.48
CA LEU A 109 -22.98 29.26 -13.92
C LEU A 109 -21.58 29.38 -14.54
N GLU A 110 -21.24 30.53 -15.08
CA GLU A 110 -19.93 30.84 -15.66
C GLU A 110 -18.77 30.69 -14.67
N TYR A 111 -19.02 30.92 -13.37
CA TYR A 111 -18.03 30.71 -12.30
C TYR A 111 -18.16 29.34 -11.67
N LEU A 112 -19.38 28.82 -11.56
CA LEU A 112 -19.63 27.53 -10.90
C LEU A 112 -19.02 26.37 -11.66
N MET A 113 -19.11 26.32 -12.99
CA MET A 113 -18.63 25.22 -13.79
C MET A 113 -17.11 25.01 -13.73
N PRO A 114 -16.25 26.05 -13.89
CA PRO A 114 -14.80 25.91 -13.72
C PRO A 114 -14.42 25.49 -12.30
N ILE A 115 -15.12 25.99 -11.27
CA ILE A 115 -14.88 25.62 -9.88
C ILE A 115 -15.19 24.14 -9.63
N LEU A 116 -16.36 23.67 -10.06
CA LEU A 116 -16.74 22.27 -9.93
C LEU A 116 -15.78 21.35 -10.68
N PHE A 117 -15.40 21.71 -11.89
CA PHE A 117 -14.44 20.93 -12.68
C PHE A 117 -13.09 20.81 -11.96
N SER A 118 -12.54 21.92 -11.47
CA SER A 118 -11.29 21.93 -10.71
C SER A 118 -11.41 21.11 -9.42
N THR A 119 -12.52 21.25 -8.71
CA THR A 119 -12.75 20.51 -7.45
C THR A 119 -12.80 18.99 -7.70
N ILE A 120 -13.45 18.56 -8.79
CA ILE A 120 -13.50 17.14 -9.15
C ILE A 120 -12.10 16.62 -9.48
N LEU A 121 -11.32 17.35 -10.28
CA LEU A 121 -9.96 16.93 -10.64
C LEU A 121 -9.05 16.83 -9.41
N VAL A 122 -9.05 17.83 -8.56
CA VAL A 122 -8.27 17.83 -7.31
C VAL A 122 -8.74 16.71 -6.36
N GLY A 123 -10.07 16.48 -6.30
CA GLY A 123 -10.63 15.38 -5.51
C GLY A 123 -10.17 14.02 -6.00
N LEU A 124 -10.15 13.79 -7.31
CA LEU A 124 -9.65 12.54 -7.90
C LEU A 124 -8.16 12.33 -7.63
N ASP A 125 -7.35 13.38 -7.74
CA ASP A 125 -5.93 13.33 -7.43
C ASP A 125 -5.67 12.97 -5.96
N ASN A 126 -6.43 13.59 -5.06
CA ASN A 126 -6.34 13.28 -3.63
C ASN A 126 -6.70 11.81 -3.33
N ILE A 127 -7.77 11.29 -3.94
CA ILE A 127 -8.14 9.87 -3.82
C ILE A 127 -7.02 8.98 -4.38
N GLN A 128 -6.47 9.31 -5.54
CA GLN A 128 -5.36 8.56 -6.12
C GLN A 128 -4.14 8.55 -5.19
N ALA A 129 -3.78 9.68 -4.61
CA ALA A 129 -2.66 9.79 -3.67
C ALA A 129 -2.83 8.89 -2.45
N HIS A 130 -4.04 8.81 -1.88
CA HIS A 130 -4.35 7.91 -0.76
C HIS A 130 -4.28 6.43 -1.17
N LEU A 131 -4.79 6.08 -2.35
CA LEU A 131 -4.76 4.70 -2.84
C LEU A 131 -3.34 4.20 -3.21
N GLU A 132 -2.42 5.11 -3.53
CA GLU A 132 -1.04 4.75 -3.86
C GLU A 132 -0.23 4.19 -2.69
N ASN A 133 -0.55 4.57 -1.47
CA ASN A 133 0.17 4.13 -0.28
C ASN A 133 -0.76 3.60 0.82
N PRO A 134 -1.23 2.36 0.71
CA PRO A 134 -2.18 1.80 1.67
C PRO A 134 -1.57 1.46 3.03
N PHE A 135 -0.31 1.85 3.32
CA PHE A 135 0.40 1.50 4.56
C PHE A 135 0.89 2.71 5.34
N ASP A 136 0.63 3.96 4.91
CA ASP A 136 1.20 5.16 5.55
C ASP A 136 0.47 5.59 6.83
N GLN A 137 -0.63 4.94 7.17
CA GLN A 137 -1.44 5.19 8.37
C GLN A 137 -2.06 6.60 8.42
N ILE A 138 -2.23 7.26 7.27
CA ILE A 138 -2.80 8.62 7.19
C ILE A 138 -4.30 8.58 6.84
N GLY A 139 -4.78 7.51 6.19
CA GLY A 139 -6.17 7.34 5.75
C GLY A 139 -6.98 6.37 6.62
N GLU A 140 -8.30 6.49 6.58
CA GLU A 140 -9.20 5.52 7.23
C GLU A 140 -9.21 4.17 6.51
N ASP A 141 -8.85 4.15 5.22
CA ASP A 141 -8.81 2.97 4.36
C ASP A 141 -7.47 2.21 4.41
N ASP A 142 -6.54 2.64 5.26
CA ASP A 142 -5.22 2.07 5.37
C ASP A 142 -5.18 0.70 6.02
N ILE A 143 -4.28 -0.14 5.50
CA ILE A 143 -4.08 -1.48 6.02
C ILE A 143 -3.25 -1.43 7.30
N ALA A 144 -3.91 -1.55 8.45
CA ALA A 144 -3.24 -1.64 9.74
C ALA A 144 -2.78 -3.08 10.02
N ILE A 145 -1.46 -3.31 9.99
CA ILE A 145 -0.86 -4.58 10.41
C ILE A 145 -0.73 -4.60 11.93
N ASN A 146 -1.78 -5.08 12.61
CA ASN A 146 -1.79 -5.18 14.07
C ASN A 146 -1.20 -6.53 14.53
N ALA A 147 0.12 -6.56 14.69
CA ALA A 147 0.86 -7.75 15.10
C ALA A 147 0.45 -8.25 16.49
N GLU A 148 0.20 -7.34 17.43
CA GLU A 148 -0.17 -7.64 18.82
C GLU A 148 -1.53 -8.32 18.88
N LYS A 149 -2.53 -7.80 18.18
CA LYS A 149 -3.88 -8.38 18.13
C LYS A 149 -3.89 -9.75 17.43
N PHE A 150 -3.01 -9.95 16.45
CA PHE A 150 -2.87 -11.24 15.80
C PHE A 150 -2.25 -12.27 16.74
N VAL A 151 -1.18 -11.93 17.45
CA VAL A 151 -0.52 -12.81 18.42
C VAL A 151 -1.47 -13.19 19.54
N SER A 152 -2.20 -12.23 20.11
CA SER A 152 -3.17 -12.51 21.18
C SER A 152 -4.29 -13.47 20.77
N ARG A 153 -4.57 -13.63 19.47
CA ARG A 153 -5.53 -14.61 18.96
C ARG A 153 -4.92 -16.01 18.74
N LEU A 154 -3.60 -16.12 18.72
CA LEU A 154 -2.90 -17.40 18.58
C LEU A 154 -2.62 -18.05 19.93
N ASP A 155 -2.62 -17.28 21.01
CA ASP A 155 -2.40 -17.75 22.38
C ASP A 155 -3.69 -18.36 23.01
N LEU A 156 -4.69 -18.71 22.18
CA LEU A 156 -5.87 -19.49 22.54
C LEU A 156 -5.57 -20.97 22.32
#